data_d6857fc412e1f2cbc43080617d2752e1
#
_entry.id   d6857fc412e1f2cbc43080617d2752e1
#
_cell.length_a   1.000
_cell.length_b   1.000
_cell.length_c   1.000
_cell.angle_alpha   90.00
_cell.angle_beta   90.00
_cell.angle_gamma   90.00
#
_symmetry.space_group_name_H-M   'P 1'
#
loop_
_entity.id
_entity.type
_entity.pdbx_description
1 polymer ?
#
loop_
_entity_poly.entity_id
_entity_poly.type
_entity_poly.pdbx_seq_one_letter_code
_entity_poly.pdbx_strand_id
1 'polypeptide(L)'
;DFLIGYNYRLHSLDYMNLQSKEVTQTILSDEGPDAVISLTGLYANSLDSIWMSDESERVFLLDNAGQIKTTVNLKEYLQDTEQLLINTNHAMFTSHLYYNEIRQSLMFLVKKMASQTFVVRELFLDKGKDAIDYELEPSRIIPDITSGYAFINAPNVNFTTTDIIYNYPFESSVYTLDIQTGERKYVPAQSQYTENIVERVEPGTDYSTIEKCRIQNPHFFDVMYIPKLKKYVRLHLGGVDFDEKRGRDELMNDRILYLMIFDEKMKVLGESKLLEHRYNNFTGWSVSYNGVALFVDNILDEEDDTEDLAIDVILFP
;
A
#
# COMPACT_ATOMS: atom_id res chain seq x y z
N ASP A 1 14.03 4.13 -16.08
CA ASP A 1 13.23 3.68 -14.93
C ASP A 1 14.05 3.75 -13.67
N PHE A 2 13.47 4.29 -12.60
CA PHE A 2 14.08 4.40 -11.29
C PHE A 2 13.22 3.67 -10.27
N LEU A 3 13.87 3.03 -9.30
CA LEU A 3 13.29 2.66 -8.03
C LEU A 3 13.64 3.75 -7.03
N ILE A 4 12.65 4.21 -6.27
CA ILE A 4 12.83 5.19 -5.20
C ILE A 4 12.44 4.52 -3.91
N GLY A 5 13.34 4.55 -2.93
CA GLY A 5 13.11 3.98 -1.61
C GLY A 5 13.54 4.93 -0.50
N TYR A 6 12.96 4.74 0.68
CA TYR A 6 13.40 5.46 1.86
C TYR A 6 14.28 4.57 2.74
N ASN A 7 15.48 5.06 3.01
CA ASN A 7 16.45 4.41 3.86
C ASN A 7 16.33 4.93 5.30
N TYR A 8 15.73 4.14 6.17
CA TYR A 8 15.52 4.51 7.58
C TYR A 8 16.83 4.72 8.36
N ARG A 9 17.89 4.00 8.02
CA ARG A 9 19.17 4.10 8.74
C ARG A 9 19.93 5.39 8.44
N LEU A 10 19.86 5.82 7.19
CA LEU A 10 20.58 6.99 6.72
C LEU A 10 19.69 8.23 6.63
N HIS A 11 18.41 8.09 6.89
CA HIS A 11 17.41 9.14 6.74
C HIS A 11 17.48 9.81 5.36
N SER A 12 17.39 8.97 4.31
CA SER A 12 17.60 9.40 2.94
C SER A 12 16.57 8.81 1.98
N LEU A 13 16.40 9.48 0.84
CA LEU A 13 15.81 8.88 -0.35
C LEU A 13 16.94 8.29 -1.21
N ASP A 14 16.82 7.02 -1.49
CA ASP A 14 17.73 6.30 -2.36
C ASP A 14 17.07 6.10 -3.73
N TYR A 15 17.79 6.45 -4.79
CA TYR A 15 17.33 6.37 -6.18
C TYR A 15 18.20 5.37 -6.92
N MET A 16 17.63 4.26 -7.32
CA MET A 16 18.32 3.25 -8.13
C MET A 16 17.89 3.35 -9.58
N ASN A 17 18.82 3.59 -10.48
CA ASN A 17 18.56 3.46 -11.91
C ASN A 17 18.54 1.97 -12.28
N LEU A 18 17.39 1.46 -12.75
CA LEU A 18 17.22 0.03 -13.04
C LEU A 18 18.03 -0.45 -14.24
N GLN A 19 18.54 0.44 -15.11
CA GLN A 19 19.36 0.10 -16.26
C GLN A 19 20.85 0.09 -15.93
N SER A 20 21.35 1.19 -15.33
CA SER A 20 22.78 1.31 -14.98
C SER A 20 23.13 0.65 -13.66
N LYS A 21 22.14 0.35 -12.82
CA LYS A 21 22.26 -0.12 -11.43
C LYS A 21 22.98 0.88 -10.51
N GLU A 22 23.12 2.12 -10.96
CA GLU A 22 23.70 3.18 -10.12
C GLU A 22 22.68 3.61 -9.08
N VAL A 23 23.15 3.75 -7.83
CA VAL A 23 22.37 4.27 -6.72
C VAL A 23 22.86 5.68 -6.42
N THR A 24 21.94 6.62 -6.36
CA THR A 24 22.18 7.98 -5.84
C THR A 24 21.33 8.20 -4.60
N GLN A 25 21.79 9.09 -3.73
CA GLN A 25 21.18 9.29 -2.43
C GLN A 25 20.98 10.77 -2.13
N THR A 26 19.82 11.10 -1.57
CA THR A 26 19.51 12.43 -1.05
C THR A 26 19.23 12.31 0.45
N ILE A 27 20.10 12.89 1.26
CA ILE A 27 19.92 12.96 2.71
C ILE A 27 18.82 13.97 3.02
N LEU A 28 17.85 13.55 3.83
CA LEU A 28 16.77 14.41 4.32
C LEU A 28 17.21 15.10 5.61
N SER A 29 16.69 16.28 5.87
CA SER A 29 16.93 16.95 7.15
C SER A 29 16.06 16.33 8.24
N ASP A 30 16.62 16.09 9.41
CA ASP A 30 15.93 15.68 10.64
C ASP A 30 15.72 16.84 11.63
N GLU A 31 16.25 18.03 11.32
CA GLU A 31 16.17 19.23 12.14
C GLU A 31 15.66 20.44 11.34
N GLY A 32 15.03 21.38 12.05
CA GLY A 32 14.57 22.63 11.48
C GLY A 32 13.16 22.58 10.89
N PRO A 33 12.71 23.66 10.22
CA PRO A 33 11.36 23.76 9.68
C PRO A 33 11.08 22.76 8.55
N ASP A 34 12.12 22.33 7.85
CA ASP A 34 12.05 21.39 6.73
C ASP A 34 12.39 19.94 7.14
N ALA A 35 12.45 19.67 8.45
CA ALA A 35 12.70 18.33 8.96
C ALA A 35 11.59 17.37 8.53
N VAL A 36 11.95 16.21 8.00
CA VAL A 36 11.03 15.10 7.70
C VAL A 36 11.13 14.10 8.85
N ILE A 37 10.07 13.92 9.61
CA ILE A 37 10.06 13.03 10.78
C ILE A 37 9.36 11.74 10.42
N SER A 38 10.05 10.61 10.45
CA SER A 38 9.48 9.27 10.22
C SER A 38 8.51 9.21 9.03
N LEU A 39 9.02 8.82 7.89
CA LEU A 39 8.24 8.74 6.66
C LEU A 39 7.06 7.76 6.78
N THR A 40 5.86 8.20 6.43
CA THR A 40 4.64 7.38 6.41
C THR A 40 4.15 7.07 4.99
N GLY A 41 4.48 7.91 4.02
CA GLY A 41 4.08 7.74 2.63
C GLY A 41 5.06 8.34 1.65
N LEU A 42 5.16 7.72 0.49
CA LEU A 42 6.00 8.15 -0.62
C LEU A 42 5.23 7.96 -1.93
N TYR A 43 5.17 9.01 -2.75
CA TYR A 43 4.60 8.96 -4.08
C TYR A 43 5.45 9.80 -5.05
N ALA A 44 5.82 9.25 -6.18
CA ALA A 44 6.62 9.95 -7.18
C ALA A 44 5.97 9.88 -8.56
N ASN A 45 5.68 11.04 -9.16
CA ASN A 45 5.29 11.14 -10.56
C ASN A 45 6.54 11.16 -11.47
N SER A 46 7.58 11.82 -11.00
CA SER A 46 8.88 11.96 -11.65
C SER A 46 9.94 12.23 -10.59
N LEU A 47 11.22 12.26 -11.00
CA LEU A 47 12.30 12.64 -10.08
C LEU A 47 12.19 14.10 -9.59
N ASP A 48 11.51 14.98 -10.33
CA ASP A 48 11.28 16.38 -9.97
C ASP A 48 9.96 16.59 -9.21
N SER A 49 9.20 15.53 -8.96
CA SER A 49 7.90 15.58 -8.29
C SER A 49 7.74 14.37 -7.36
N ILE A 50 8.39 14.47 -6.21
CA ILE A 50 8.38 13.43 -5.18
C ILE A 50 7.60 13.96 -3.99
N TRP A 51 6.49 13.31 -3.68
CA TRP A 51 5.61 13.63 -2.57
C TRP A 51 5.88 12.67 -1.42
N MET A 52 6.14 13.22 -0.25
CA MET A 52 6.37 12.46 0.98
C MET A 52 5.43 12.92 2.07
N SER A 53 4.98 12.01 2.90
CA SER A 53 4.29 12.33 4.15
C SER A 53 5.07 11.82 5.34
N ASP A 54 4.95 12.51 6.48
CA ASP A 54 5.59 12.15 7.74
C ASP A 54 4.57 11.91 8.87
N GLU A 55 5.04 11.38 10.00
CA GLU A 55 4.22 11.13 11.20
C GLU A 55 3.60 12.41 11.80
N SER A 56 4.09 13.58 11.45
CA SER A 56 3.51 14.87 11.87
C SER A 56 2.32 15.30 11.02
N GLU A 57 1.85 14.43 10.11
CA GLU A 57 0.75 14.71 9.18
C GLU A 57 1.08 15.86 8.19
N ARG A 58 2.36 16.03 7.87
CA ARG A 58 2.82 16.97 6.84
C ARG A 58 3.12 16.22 5.55
N VAL A 59 2.89 16.90 4.44
CA VAL A 59 3.24 16.42 3.10
C VAL A 59 4.21 17.41 2.47
N PHE A 60 5.28 16.87 1.91
CA PHE A 60 6.34 17.63 1.28
C PHE A 60 6.42 17.28 -0.20
N LEU A 61 6.56 18.29 -1.06
CA LEU A 61 6.97 18.12 -2.44
C LEU A 61 8.48 18.39 -2.54
N LEU A 62 9.23 17.42 -3.03
CA LEU A 62 10.67 17.52 -3.28
C LEU A 62 10.96 17.50 -4.78
N ASP A 63 12.05 18.16 -5.15
CA ASP A 63 12.68 18.00 -6.45
C ASP A 63 13.80 16.92 -6.42
N ASN A 64 14.41 16.69 -7.56
CA ASN A 64 15.49 15.71 -7.73
C ASN A 64 16.79 16.05 -6.95
N ALA A 65 16.92 17.27 -6.44
CA ALA A 65 18.01 17.67 -5.56
C ALA A 65 17.63 17.51 -4.07
N GLY A 66 16.45 16.99 -3.76
CA GLY A 66 15.92 16.84 -2.41
C GLY A 66 15.50 18.16 -1.75
N GLN A 67 15.33 19.20 -2.55
CA GLN A 67 14.87 20.49 -2.02
C GLN A 67 13.35 20.51 -1.87
N ILE A 68 12.87 20.87 -0.70
CA ILE A 68 11.45 21.04 -0.43
C ILE A 68 10.92 22.28 -1.16
N LYS A 69 9.99 22.07 -2.06
CA LYS A 69 9.31 23.14 -2.85
C LYS A 69 8.01 23.59 -2.20
N THR A 70 7.34 22.68 -1.54
CA THR A 70 6.03 22.95 -0.94
C THR A 70 5.86 22.06 0.28
N THR A 71 5.27 22.59 1.32
CA THR A 71 4.83 21.87 2.51
C THR A 71 3.35 22.08 2.72
N VAL A 72 2.61 21.01 2.93
CA VAL A 72 1.17 21.01 3.25
C VAL A 72 0.97 20.35 4.60
N ASN A 73 0.35 21.04 5.53
CA ASN A 73 -0.03 20.50 6.84
C ASN A 73 -1.43 19.89 6.73
N LEU A 74 -1.54 18.57 6.64
CA LEU A 74 -2.82 17.88 6.50
C LEU A 74 -3.71 18.00 7.74
N LYS A 75 -3.12 18.26 8.92
CA LYS A 75 -3.86 18.50 10.16
C LYS A 75 -4.89 19.62 10.05
N GLU A 76 -4.59 20.65 9.27
CA GLU A 76 -5.48 21.80 9.05
C GLU A 76 -6.76 21.42 8.27
N TYR A 77 -6.76 20.23 7.66
CA TYR A 77 -7.86 19.72 6.84
C TYR A 77 -8.54 18.50 7.47
N LEU A 78 -8.21 18.17 8.72
CA LEU A 78 -8.84 17.11 9.52
C LEU A 78 -9.70 17.72 10.62
N GLN A 79 -10.80 17.03 10.95
CA GLN A 79 -11.60 17.34 12.14
C GLN A 79 -11.06 16.57 13.36
N ASP A 80 -11.34 17.00 14.57
CA ASP A 80 -10.91 16.35 15.81
C ASP A 80 -11.37 14.88 15.93
N THR A 81 -12.43 14.52 15.21
CA THR A 81 -12.99 13.16 15.15
C THR A 81 -12.53 12.35 13.94
N GLU A 82 -11.51 12.80 13.24
CA GLU A 82 -10.95 12.16 12.07
C GLU A 82 -9.52 11.72 12.32
N GLN A 83 -9.11 10.66 11.65
CA GLN A 83 -7.75 10.13 11.68
C GLN A 83 -7.22 10.00 10.26
N LEU A 84 -6.04 10.58 10.00
CA LEU A 84 -5.30 10.37 8.77
C LEU A 84 -4.76 8.93 8.73
N LEU A 85 -4.91 8.27 7.58
CA LEU A 85 -4.38 6.94 7.34
C LEU A 85 -3.54 6.94 6.06
N ILE A 86 -2.26 7.28 6.20
CA ILE A 86 -1.26 7.09 5.14
C ILE A 86 -0.28 6.04 5.65
N ASN A 87 -0.16 4.93 4.94
CA ASN A 87 0.68 3.81 5.35
C ASN A 87 1.14 3.02 4.13
N THR A 88 2.43 2.94 3.93
CA THR A 88 3.06 2.11 2.89
C THR A 88 3.52 0.75 3.40
N ASN A 89 3.35 0.48 4.69
CA ASN A 89 3.73 -0.81 5.28
C ASN A 89 2.62 -1.85 5.04
N HIS A 90 2.94 -2.90 4.30
CA HIS A 90 2.01 -3.97 3.93
C HIS A 90 1.59 -4.90 5.08
N ALA A 91 2.12 -4.74 6.29
CA ALA A 91 1.86 -5.68 7.39
C ALA A 91 0.38 -5.74 7.84
N MET A 92 -0.38 -4.65 7.69
CA MET A 92 -1.79 -4.58 8.10
C MET A 92 -2.70 -4.12 6.96
N PHE A 93 -2.46 -2.93 6.45
CA PHE A 93 -3.13 -2.35 5.29
C PHE A 93 -2.18 -1.37 4.61
N THR A 94 -2.43 -1.08 3.33
CA THR A 94 -1.65 -0.11 2.55
C THR A 94 -2.58 1.00 2.09
N SER A 95 -2.26 2.23 2.45
CA SER A 95 -3.00 3.40 2.00
C SER A 95 -2.02 4.45 1.48
N HIS A 96 -2.02 4.63 0.18
CA HIS A 96 -1.07 5.51 -0.48
C HIS A 96 -1.46 6.98 -0.36
N LEU A 97 -0.47 7.85 -0.23
CA LEU A 97 -0.59 9.24 -0.64
C LEU A 97 -0.56 9.26 -2.17
N TYR A 98 -1.39 10.07 -2.80
CA TYR A 98 -1.43 10.21 -4.24
C TYR A 98 -1.54 11.67 -4.64
N TYR A 99 -0.74 12.10 -5.62
CA TYR A 99 -0.89 13.39 -6.25
C TYR A 99 -1.48 13.26 -7.65
N ASN A 100 -2.66 13.81 -7.85
CA ASN A 100 -3.33 13.85 -9.14
C ASN A 100 -2.88 15.09 -9.92
N GLU A 101 -2.00 14.89 -10.89
CA GLU A 101 -1.44 15.98 -11.72
C GLU A 101 -2.50 16.72 -12.53
N ILE A 102 -3.52 16.01 -13.02
CA ILE A 102 -4.58 16.59 -13.85
C ILE A 102 -5.44 17.55 -13.01
N ARG A 103 -5.73 17.15 -11.78
CA ARG A 103 -6.59 17.90 -10.87
C ARG A 103 -5.82 18.86 -9.94
N GLN A 104 -4.50 18.73 -9.90
CA GLN A 104 -3.61 19.47 -8.99
C GLN A 104 -4.03 19.30 -7.53
N SER A 105 -4.23 18.06 -7.12
CA SER A 105 -4.76 17.70 -5.81
C SER A 105 -4.00 16.55 -5.17
N LEU A 106 -3.97 16.53 -3.83
CA LEU A 106 -3.52 15.40 -3.02
C LEU A 106 -4.72 14.56 -2.63
N MET A 107 -4.57 13.23 -2.68
CA MET A 107 -5.59 12.29 -2.26
C MET A 107 -5.02 11.36 -1.19
N PHE A 108 -5.79 11.14 -0.12
CA PHE A 108 -5.38 10.32 1.03
C PHE A 108 -6.60 9.77 1.77
N LEU A 109 -6.39 8.70 2.53
CA LEU A 109 -7.43 8.05 3.30
C LEU A 109 -7.63 8.73 4.65
N VAL A 110 -8.88 8.93 5.04
CA VAL A 110 -9.31 9.45 6.34
C VAL A 110 -10.33 8.51 6.96
N LYS A 111 -10.15 8.17 8.23
CA LYS A 111 -11.12 7.43 9.04
C LYS A 111 -11.96 8.40 9.86
N LYS A 112 -13.28 8.33 9.74
CA LYS A 112 -14.23 9.03 10.61
C LYS A 112 -14.48 8.20 11.86
N MET A 113 -13.90 8.63 12.99
CA MET A 113 -13.87 7.82 14.23
C MET A 113 -15.25 7.58 14.82
N ALA A 114 -16.17 8.54 14.71
CA ALA A 114 -17.52 8.43 15.26
C ALA A 114 -18.38 7.36 14.54
N SER A 115 -18.30 7.31 13.22
CA SER A 115 -19.04 6.35 12.37
C SER A 115 -18.26 5.09 12.03
N GLN A 116 -16.95 5.07 12.31
CA GLN A 116 -16.01 4.02 11.88
C GLN A 116 -15.99 3.81 10.35
N THR A 117 -16.32 4.85 9.58
CA THR A 117 -16.31 4.83 8.11
C THR A 117 -15.04 5.43 7.55
N PHE A 118 -14.79 5.14 6.28
CA PHE A 118 -13.60 5.62 5.57
C PHE A 118 -14.00 6.51 4.41
N VAL A 119 -13.24 7.57 4.21
CA VAL A 119 -13.35 8.45 3.05
C VAL A 119 -11.96 8.67 2.44
N VAL A 120 -11.90 8.77 1.13
CA VAL A 120 -10.74 9.38 0.48
C VAL A 120 -11.00 10.87 0.41
N ARG A 121 -10.11 11.67 0.99
CA ARG A 121 -10.16 13.13 0.89
C ARG A 121 -9.27 13.59 -0.25
N GLU A 122 -9.83 14.37 -1.15
CA GLU A 122 -9.11 15.10 -2.19
C GLU A 122 -8.93 16.55 -1.78
N LEU A 123 -7.68 16.96 -1.60
CA LEU A 123 -7.28 18.29 -1.22
C LEU A 123 -6.65 19.01 -2.42
N PHE A 124 -7.30 20.04 -2.91
CA PHE A 124 -6.76 20.86 -4.00
C PHE A 124 -5.65 21.80 -3.48
N LEU A 125 -4.53 21.84 -4.20
CA LEU A 125 -3.42 22.75 -3.85
C LEU A 125 -3.72 24.21 -4.20
N ASP A 126 -4.72 24.44 -5.03
CA ASP A 126 -5.29 25.78 -5.27
C ASP A 126 -6.15 26.20 -4.07
N LYS A 127 -5.71 27.24 -3.35
CA LYS A 127 -6.34 27.74 -2.11
C LYS A 127 -7.80 28.20 -2.25
N GLY A 128 -8.34 28.23 -3.45
CA GLY A 128 -9.72 28.66 -3.70
C GLY A 128 -10.73 27.51 -3.77
N LYS A 129 -10.31 26.25 -3.61
CA LYS A 129 -11.18 25.09 -3.73
C LYS A 129 -11.31 24.35 -2.40
N ASP A 130 -12.54 24.00 -2.07
CA ASP A 130 -12.82 23.15 -0.91
C ASP A 130 -12.36 21.70 -1.16
N ALA A 131 -12.00 21.02 -0.09
CA ALA A 131 -11.71 19.59 -0.15
C ALA A 131 -12.96 18.77 -0.48
N ILE A 132 -12.80 17.65 -1.16
CA ILE A 132 -13.89 16.73 -1.51
C ILE A 132 -13.67 15.41 -0.79
N ASP A 133 -14.71 14.89 -0.13
CA ASP A 133 -14.70 13.55 0.47
C ASP A 133 -15.42 12.57 -0.45
N TYR A 134 -14.74 11.48 -0.78
CA TYR A 134 -15.29 10.32 -1.47
C TYR A 134 -15.51 9.19 -0.47
N GLU A 135 -16.76 8.91 -0.10
CA GLU A 135 -17.09 7.85 0.83
C GLU A 135 -16.77 6.47 0.23
N LEU A 136 -16.05 5.63 0.98
CA LEU A 136 -15.81 4.25 0.61
C LEU A 136 -16.95 3.36 1.12
N GLU A 137 -17.45 2.46 0.27
CA GLU A 137 -18.43 1.47 0.70
C GLU A 137 -17.76 0.49 1.69
N PRO A 138 -18.46 0.06 2.75
CA PRO A 138 -18.01 -1.02 3.58
C PRO A 138 -17.93 -2.33 2.79
N SER A 139 -17.23 -3.31 3.33
CA SER A 139 -17.24 -4.66 2.76
C SER A 139 -18.65 -5.17 2.57
N ARG A 140 -18.96 -5.70 1.37
CA ARG A 140 -20.25 -6.32 1.10
C ARG A 140 -20.41 -7.68 1.75
N ILE A 141 -19.29 -8.33 2.07
CA ILE A 141 -19.25 -9.65 2.71
C ILE A 141 -19.36 -9.47 4.22
N ILE A 142 -18.75 -8.41 4.76
CA ILE A 142 -18.69 -8.11 6.18
C ILE A 142 -19.05 -6.65 6.40
N PRO A 143 -20.33 -6.30 6.36
CA PRO A 143 -20.79 -4.91 6.46
C PRO A 143 -20.52 -4.28 7.83
N ASP A 144 -20.35 -5.09 8.87
CA ASP A 144 -19.97 -4.64 10.21
C ASP A 144 -18.50 -4.96 10.49
N ILE A 145 -17.62 -4.03 10.07
CA ILE A 145 -16.18 -4.12 10.31
C ILE A 145 -15.76 -3.85 11.77
N THR A 146 -16.69 -3.45 12.63
CA THR A 146 -16.39 -3.26 14.05
C THR A 146 -16.31 -4.58 14.81
N SER A 147 -16.87 -5.65 14.24
CA SER A 147 -16.87 -6.98 14.82
C SER A 147 -16.00 -7.95 14.04
N GLY A 148 -14.94 -8.44 14.64
CA GLY A 148 -14.21 -9.61 14.16
C GLY A 148 -12.95 -9.36 13.33
N TYR A 149 -12.58 -8.10 13.03
CA TYR A 149 -11.35 -7.76 12.28
C TYR A 149 -10.63 -6.56 12.87
N ALA A 150 -10.55 -6.46 14.18
CA ALA A 150 -10.16 -5.27 14.94
C ALA A 150 -8.84 -4.60 14.52
N PHE A 151 -7.94 -5.32 13.85
CA PHE A 151 -6.61 -4.80 13.49
C PHE A 151 -6.33 -4.76 11.97
N ILE A 152 -7.24 -5.32 11.14
CA ILE A 152 -7.15 -5.26 9.66
C ILE A 152 -8.42 -4.67 9.05
N ASN A 153 -9.08 -3.79 9.77
CA ASN A 153 -10.36 -3.21 9.37
C ASN A 153 -10.23 -1.99 8.44
N ALA A 154 -9.02 -1.44 8.27
CA ALA A 154 -8.81 -0.36 7.32
C ALA A 154 -8.64 -0.93 5.90
N PRO A 155 -9.20 -0.27 4.87
CA PRO A 155 -9.02 -0.69 3.49
C PRO A 155 -7.60 -0.40 3.02
N ASN A 156 -7.10 -1.24 2.12
CA ASN A 156 -6.02 -0.86 1.21
C ASN A 156 -6.60 0.12 0.19
N VAL A 157 -5.90 1.20 -0.09
CA VAL A 157 -6.35 2.22 -1.04
C VAL A 157 -5.21 2.60 -1.98
N ASN A 158 -5.50 2.55 -3.26
CA ASN A 158 -4.62 2.97 -4.34
C ASN A 158 -5.40 3.82 -5.35
N PHE A 159 -4.71 4.44 -6.30
CA PHE A 159 -5.29 5.44 -7.17
C PHE A 159 -4.85 5.28 -8.62
N THR A 160 -5.72 5.71 -9.51
CA THR A 160 -5.36 6.15 -10.88
C THR A 160 -5.72 7.64 -11.02
N THR A 161 -5.54 8.20 -12.19
CA THR A 161 -5.97 9.59 -12.46
C THR A 161 -7.48 9.80 -12.38
N THR A 162 -8.27 8.72 -12.50
CA THR A 162 -9.74 8.76 -12.57
C THR A 162 -10.42 7.94 -11.49
N ASP A 163 -9.72 6.99 -10.88
CA ASP A 163 -10.35 6.01 -9.99
C ASP A 163 -9.66 5.92 -8.64
N ILE A 164 -10.47 5.74 -7.61
CA ILE A 164 -10.06 5.21 -6.31
C ILE A 164 -10.28 3.71 -6.36
N ILE A 165 -9.23 2.93 -6.08
CA ILE A 165 -9.28 1.47 -6.06
C ILE A 165 -9.00 1.04 -4.63
N TYR A 166 -9.88 0.22 -4.08
CA TYR A 166 -9.68 -0.24 -2.71
C TYR A 166 -10.16 -1.68 -2.52
N ASN A 167 -9.62 -2.31 -1.51
CA ASN A 167 -10.02 -3.64 -1.04
C ASN A 167 -9.75 -3.75 0.46
N TYR A 168 -10.41 -4.67 1.10
CA TYR A 168 -10.13 -4.96 2.51
C TYR A 168 -9.14 -6.13 2.61
N PRO A 169 -8.13 -6.06 3.52
CA PRO A 169 -7.12 -7.13 3.64
C PRO A 169 -7.69 -8.51 3.98
N PHE A 170 -8.91 -8.56 4.51
CA PHE A 170 -9.58 -9.77 4.98
C PHE A 170 -10.51 -10.43 3.94
N GLU A 171 -10.61 -9.86 2.72
CA GLU A 171 -11.44 -10.42 1.66
C GLU A 171 -10.81 -10.27 0.28
N SER A 172 -11.17 -11.18 -0.62
CA SER A 172 -10.64 -11.14 -1.99
C SER A 172 -11.27 -10.06 -2.88
N SER A 173 -12.39 -9.48 -2.48
CA SER A 173 -13.13 -8.51 -3.29
C SER A 173 -12.37 -7.21 -3.50
N VAL A 174 -12.57 -6.60 -4.67
CA VAL A 174 -12.02 -5.29 -5.04
C VAL A 174 -13.16 -4.33 -5.36
N TYR A 175 -13.01 -3.10 -4.96
CA TYR A 175 -13.95 -2.01 -5.17
C TYR A 175 -13.28 -0.89 -5.96
N THR A 176 -14.03 -0.25 -6.86
CA THR A 176 -13.56 0.95 -7.55
C THR A 176 -14.60 2.05 -7.47
N LEU A 177 -14.14 3.28 -7.43
CA LEU A 177 -14.95 4.49 -7.46
C LEU A 177 -14.36 5.47 -8.48
N ASP A 178 -15.07 5.71 -9.56
CA ASP A 178 -14.72 6.76 -10.52
C ASP A 178 -14.97 8.13 -9.89
N ILE A 179 -13.94 8.96 -9.77
CA ILE A 179 -14.00 10.26 -9.10
C ILE A 179 -14.73 11.35 -9.91
N GLN A 180 -14.96 11.12 -11.19
CA GLN A 180 -15.66 12.08 -12.06
C GLN A 180 -17.16 11.81 -12.11
N THR A 181 -17.53 10.53 -12.25
CA THR A 181 -18.91 10.11 -12.43
C THR A 181 -19.58 9.65 -11.14
N GLY A 182 -18.80 9.28 -10.13
CA GLY A 182 -19.28 8.63 -8.90
C GLY A 182 -19.69 7.16 -9.11
N GLU A 183 -19.43 6.59 -10.29
CA GLU A 183 -19.73 5.17 -10.56
C GLU A 183 -18.92 4.27 -9.65
N ARG A 184 -19.59 3.29 -9.04
CA ARG A 184 -18.99 2.30 -8.14
C ARG A 184 -19.08 0.92 -8.75
N LYS A 185 -17.98 0.15 -8.66
CA LYS A 185 -17.95 -1.24 -9.10
C LYS A 185 -17.46 -2.14 -7.99
N TYR A 186 -18.02 -3.33 -7.95
CA TYR A 186 -17.63 -4.42 -7.07
C TYR A 186 -17.19 -5.61 -7.91
N VAL A 187 -16.01 -6.13 -7.62
CA VAL A 187 -15.42 -7.27 -8.31
C VAL A 187 -15.10 -8.38 -7.30
N PRO A 188 -15.77 -9.53 -7.36
CA PRO A 188 -15.47 -10.68 -6.50
C PRO A 188 -14.20 -11.37 -7.01
N ALA A 189 -13.04 -10.78 -6.81
CA ALA A 189 -11.74 -11.25 -7.32
C ALA A 189 -11.25 -12.49 -6.56
N GLN A 190 -11.97 -13.59 -6.70
CA GLN A 190 -11.70 -14.84 -5.97
C GLN A 190 -10.36 -15.46 -6.36
N SER A 191 -9.58 -15.85 -5.36
CA SER A 191 -8.38 -16.65 -5.52
C SER A 191 -8.74 -18.11 -5.80
N GLN A 192 -7.91 -18.78 -6.61
CA GLN A 192 -7.96 -20.22 -6.84
C GLN A 192 -7.07 -21.00 -5.86
N TYR A 193 -6.23 -20.33 -5.11
CA TYR A 193 -5.20 -20.92 -4.27
C TYR A 193 -5.43 -20.74 -2.78
N THR A 194 -6.22 -19.73 -2.38
CA THR A 194 -6.44 -19.43 -0.97
C THR A 194 -7.93 -19.28 -0.67
N GLU A 195 -8.29 -19.34 0.59
CA GLU A 195 -9.59 -18.91 1.05
C GLU A 195 -9.82 -17.43 0.65
N ASN A 196 -11.07 -17.07 0.40
CA ASN A 196 -11.44 -15.75 -0.10
C ASN A 196 -11.91 -14.79 0.99
N ILE A 197 -12.00 -15.28 2.22
CA ILE A 197 -12.41 -14.54 3.41
C ILE A 197 -11.58 -15.06 4.59
N VAL A 198 -11.06 -14.13 5.38
CA VAL A 198 -10.34 -14.42 6.63
C VAL A 198 -11.33 -14.85 7.71
N GLU A 199 -10.93 -15.75 8.59
CA GLU A 199 -11.71 -16.11 9.77
C GLU A 199 -11.89 -14.92 10.71
N ARG A 200 -13.06 -14.82 11.31
CA ARG A 200 -13.35 -13.74 12.26
C ARG A 200 -12.62 -13.97 13.58
N VAL A 201 -12.14 -12.86 14.13
CA VAL A 201 -11.59 -12.80 15.48
C VAL A 201 -12.43 -11.83 16.30
N GLU A 202 -13.01 -12.30 17.38
CA GLU A 202 -13.91 -11.49 18.22
C GLU A 202 -13.17 -10.31 18.86
N PRO A 203 -13.83 -9.14 19.01
CA PRO A 203 -13.27 -8.01 19.74
C PRO A 203 -12.85 -8.39 21.17
N GLY A 204 -11.70 -7.92 21.60
CA GLY A 204 -11.15 -8.22 22.92
C GLY A 204 -10.39 -9.55 23.01
N THR A 205 -10.25 -10.27 21.90
CA THR A 205 -9.37 -11.44 21.83
C THR A 205 -7.92 -11.04 22.13
N ASP A 206 -7.19 -11.92 22.80
CA ASP A 206 -5.79 -11.70 23.13
C ASP A 206 -4.90 -11.63 21.86
N TYR A 207 -3.77 -10.95 22.00
CA TYR A 207 -2.87 -10.70 20.88
C TYR A 207 -2.31 -12.00 20.26
N SER A 208 -2.06 -13.04 21.05
CA SER A 208 -1.50 -14.31 20.54
C SER A 208 -2.50 -15.02 19.62
N THR A 209 -3.78 -15.00 19.96
CA THR A 209 -4.85 -15.54 19.11
C THR A 209 -5.04 -14.72 17.84
N ILE A 210 -4.95 -13.39 17.94
CA ILE A 210 -4.95 -12.51 16.76
C ILE A 210 -3.79 -12.84 15.83
N GLU A 211 -2.60 -13.00 16.37
CA GLU A 211 -1.41 -13.30 15.58
C GLU A 211 -1.47 -14.67 14.92
N LYS A 212 -1.94 -15.68 15.65
CA LYS A 212 -2.22 -17.01 15.09
C LYS A 212 -3.19 -16.92 13.92
N CYS A 213 -4.29 -16.18 14.08
CA CYS A 213 -5.25 -15.96 13.01
C CYS A 213 -4.59 -15.29 11.77
N ARG A 214 -3.74 -14.28 11.97
CA ARG A 214 -3.01 -13.61 10.87
C ARG A 214 -2.09 -14.56 10.11
N ILE A 215 -1.45 -15.50 10.79
CA ILE A 215 -0.54 -16.50 10.18
C ILE A 215 -1.32 -17.55 9.39
N GLN A 216 -2.44 -18.01 9.93
CA GLN A 216 -3.22 -19.10 9.35
C GLN A 216 -4.17 -18.68 8.23
N ASN A 217 -4.47 -17.38 8.12
CA ASN A 217 -5.43 -16.87 7.15
C ASN A 217 -4.76 -16.12 5.99
N PRO A 218 -5.41 -16.02 4.82
CA PRO A 218 -4.91 -15.20 3.73
C PRO A 218 -4.86 -13.72 4.11
N HIS A 219 -4.05 -12.95 3.38
CA HIS A 219 -4.00 -11.50 3.47
C HIS A 219 -3.96 -10.91 2.07
N PHE A 220 -4.93 -10.08 1.72
CA PHE A 220 -5.04 -9.45 0.41
C PHE A 220 -4.48 -8.02 0.47
N PHE A 221 -3.46 -7.75 -0.34
CA PHE A 221 -2.81 -6.45 -0.42
C PHE A 221 -3.54 -5.50 -1.37
N ASP A 222 -3.02 -4.29 -1.52
CA ASP A 222 -3.56 -3.28 -2.41
C ASP A 222 -3.49 -3.69 -3.89
N VAL A 223 -4.41 -3.12 -4.67
CA VAL A 223 -4.44 -3.32 -6.11
C VAL A 223 -3.68 -2.18 -6.78
N MET A 224 -2.65 -2.51 -7.54
CA MET A 224 -1.79 -1.56 -8.23
C MET A 224 -2.09 -1.53 -9.73
N TYR A 225 -2.02 -0.35 -10.34
CA TYR A 225 -2.22 -0.15 -11.77
C TYR A 225 -0.89 -0.06 -12.51
N ILE A 226 -0.77 -0.77 -13.64
CA ILE A 226 0.38 -0.72 -14.56
C ILE A 226 -0.06 0.05 -15.82
N PRO A 227 0.26 1.36 -15.92
CA PRO A 227 -0.33 2.23 -16.94
C PRO A 227 -0.05 1.80 -18.37
N LYS A 228 1.19 1.35 -18.68
CA LYS A 228 1.55 0.91 -20.01
C LYS A 228 0.77 -0.29 -20.49
N LEU A 229 0.51 -1.23 -19.59
CA LEU A 229 -0.17 -2.48 -19.92
C LEU A 229 -1.68 -2.37 -19.80
N LYS A 230 -2.18 -1.28 -19.20
CA LYS A 230 -3.58 -1.11 -18.83
C LYS A 230 -4.12 -2.31 -18.06
N LYS A 231 -3.31 -2.82 -17.13
CA LYS A 231 -3.61 -3.96 -16.28
C LYS A 231 -3.55 -3.55 -14.82
N TYR A 232 -4.28 -4.25 -13.99
CA TYR A 232 -4.14 -4.17 -12.56
C TYR A 232 -3.53 -5.45 -12.03
N VAL A 233 -2.83 -5.34 -10.93
CA VAL A 233 -2.21 -6.47 -10.23
C VAL A 233 -2.47 -6.37 -8.74
N ARG A 234 -2.58 -7.51 -8.09
CA ARG A 234 -2.67 -7.61 -6.64
C ARG A 234 -1.86 -8.79 -6.16
N LEU A 235 -1.10 -8.57 -5.10
CA LEU A 235 -0.47 -9.64 -4.35
C LEU A 235 -1.39 -10.07 -3.21
N HIS A 236 -1.27 -11.33 -2.79
CA HIS A 236 -1.88 -11.81 -1.56
C HIS A 236 -1.08 -12.97 -1.00
N LEU A 237 -1.15 -13.15 0.31
CA LEU A 237 -0.52 -14.25 1.04
C LEU A 237 -1.50 -15.38 1.29
N GLY A 238 -1.03 -16.62 1.18
CA GLY A 238 -1.69 -17.77 1.76
C GLY A 238 -1.51 -17.84 3.27
N GLY A 239 -2.32 -18.64 3.96
CA GLY A 239 -2.08 -19.01 5.34
C GLY A 239 -1.11 -20.17 5.43
N VAL A 240 -0.47 -20.34 6.61
CA VAL A 240 0.31 -21.51 6.99
C VAL A 240 -0.15 -22.01 8.35
N ASP A 241 0.06 -23.31 8.60
CA ASP A 241 -0.26 -23.90 9.92
C ASP A 241 0.59 -23.25 11.01
N PHE A 242 -0.07 -22.84 12.09
CA PHE A 242 0.62 -22.24 13.22
C PHE A 242 1.32 -23.33 14.05
N ASP A 243 2.64 -23.20 14.20
CA ASP A 243 3.46 -24.05 15.06
C ASP A 243 4.13 -23.19 16.16
N GLU A 244 3.77 -23.44 17.40
CA GLU A 244 4.32 -22.72 18.57
C GLU A 244 5.84 -22.93 18.76
N LYS A 245 6.43 -23.91 18.10
CA LYS A 245 7.88 -24.16 18.16
C LYS A 245 8.67 -23.30 17.18
N ARG A 246 8.00 -22.73 16.20
CA ARG A 246 8.59 -21.85 15.18
C ARG A 246 8.46 -20.38 15.59
N GLY A 247 9.43 -19.59 15.23
CA GLY A 247 9.38 -18.15 15.44
C GLY A 247 8.29 -17.51 14.57
N ARG A 248 7.71 -16.41 15.06
CA ARG A 248 6.71 -15.63 14.31
C ARG A 248 7.23 -15.21 12.93
N ASP A 249 8.43 -14.66 12.89
CA ASP A 249 9.01 -14.15 11.63
C ASP A 249 9.28 -15.28 10.64
N GLU A 250 9.67 -16.47 11.13
CA GLU A 250 9.80 -17.66 10.33
C GLU A 250 8.46 -18.07 9.71
N LEU A 251 7.39 -18.17 10.53
CA LEU A 251 6.06 -18.52 10.04
C LEU A 251 5.51 -17.46 9.05
N MET A 252 5.78 -16.19 9.28
CA MET A 252 5.35 -15.13 8.37
C MET A 252 6.08 -15.21 7.02
N ASN A 253 7.37 -15.56 7.00
CA ASN A 253 8.15 -15.70 5.77
C ASN A 253 7.93 -17.05 5.06
N ASP A 254 7.36 -18.04 5.73
CA ASP A 254 6.95 -19.32 5.15
C ASP A 254 5.64 -19.23 4.34
N ARG A 255 4.93 -18.13 4.44
CA ARG A 255 3.68 -17.88 3.72
C ARG A 255 3.94 -17.72 2.23
N ILE A 256 3.12 -18.38 1.43
CA ILE A 256 3.24 -18.33 -0.02
C ILE A 256 2.62 -17.04 -0.55
N LEU A 257 3.35 -16.34 -1.41
CA LEU A 257 2.89 -15.16 -2.10
C LEU A 257 2.29 -15.54 -3.46
N TYR A 258 1.13 -14.97 -3.77
CA TYR A 258 0.43 -15.15 -5.04
C TYR A 258 0.27 -13.82 -5.75
N LEU A 259 0.30 -13.85 -7.07
CA LEU A 259 0.10 -12.68 -7.94
C LEU A 259 -1.15 -12.88 -8.79
N MET A 260 -2.12 -12.00 -8.64
CA MET A 260 -3.34 -11.95 -9.43
C MET A 260 -3.29 -10.78 -10.43
N ILE A 261 -3.70 -11.02 -11.67
CA ILE A 261 -3.68 -10.05 -12.76
C ILE A 261 -5.12 -9.80 -13.22
N PHE A 262 -5.44 -8.52 -13.44
CA PHE A 262 -6.74 -8.09 -13.96
C PHE A 262 -6.56 -7.31 -15.27
N ASP A 263 -7.58 -7.32 -16.11
CA ASP A 263 -7.68 -6.42 -17.25
C ASP A 263 -8.09 -5.00 -16.85
N GLU A 264 -8.17 -4.10 -17.82
CA GLU A 264 -8.60 -2.70 -17.65
C GLU A 264 -10.02 -2.57 -17.05
N LYS A 265 -10.85 -3.60 -17.18
CA LYS A 265 -12.21 -3.66 -16.63
C LYS A 265 -12.29 -4.37 -15.28
N MET A 266 -11.16 -4.62 -14.65
CA MET A 266 -11.03 -5.35 -13.38
C MET A 266 -11.48 -6.82 -13.46
N LYS A 267 -11.53 -7.43 -14.64
CA LYS A 267 -11.76 -8.88 -14.78
C LYS A 267 -10.47 -9.62 -14.48
N VAL A 268 -10.52 -10.64 -13.64
CA VAL A 268 -9.39 -11.53 -13.37
C VAL A 268 -8.98 -12.24 -14.66
N LEU A 269 -7.73 -12.06 -15.08
CA LEU A 269 -7.12 -12.72 -16.24
C LEU A 269 -6.39 -14.00 -15.84
N GLY A 270 -5.81 -14.02 -14.66
CA GLY A 270 -5.05 -15.16 -14.14
C GLY A 270 -4.49 -14.88 -12.77
N GLU A 271 -4.00 -15.94 -12.17
CA GLU A 271 -3.36 -15.95 -10.87
C GLU A 271 -2.22 -16.96 -10.88
N SER A 272 -1.11 -16.63 -10.24
CA SER A 272 0.07 -17.47 -10.18
C SER A 272 0.64 -17.50 -8.77
N LYS A 273 1.08 -18.69 -8.36
CA LYS A 273 1.93 -18.87 -7.20
C LYS A 273 3.33 -18.33 -7.53
N LEU A 274 3.91 -17.53 -6.66
CA LEU A 274 5.30 -17.08 -6.78
C LEU A 274 6.25 -18.10 -6.15
N LEU A 275 7.54 -17.89 -6.33
CA LEU A 275 8.57 -18.77 -5.75
C LEU A 275 8.49 -18.73 -4.22
N GLU A 276 8.48 -19.90 -3.62
CA GLU A 276 8.49 -20.03 -2.16
C GLU A 276 9.81 -19.50 -1.59
N HIS A 277 9.74 -18.91 -0.41
CA HIS A 277 10.90 -18.43 0.37
C HIS A 277 11.83 -17.46 -0.39
N ARG A 278 11.34 -16.77 -1.41
CA ARG A 278 12.15 -15.85 -2.18
C ARG A 278 11.86 -14.38 -1.88
N TYR A 279 10.60 -14.03 -1.70
CA TYR A 279 10.19 -12.63 -1.56
C TYR A 279 9.83 -12.30 -0.13
N ASN A 280 10.28 -11.12 0.33
CA ASN A 280 9.93 -10.62 1.64
C ASN A 280 8.54 -9.97 1.63
N ASN A 281 7.73 -10.35 2.59
CA ASN A 281 6.37 -9.83 2.74
C ASN A 281 6.32 -8.45 3.43
N PHE A 282 7.42 -8.00 4.02
CA PHE A 282 7.52 -6.76 4.79
C PHE A 282 8.23 -5.63 4.04
N THR A 283 9.20 -5.96 3.19
CA THR A 283 9.98 -4.97 2.43
C THR A 283 9.17 -4.34 1.33
N GLY A 284 8.11 -5.03 0.89
CA GLY A 284 7.14 -4.50 -0.06
C GLY A 284 7.46 -4.84 -1.52
N TRP A 285 6.72 -4.17 -2.35
CA TRP A 285 6.77 -4.31 -3.81
C TRP A 285 6.27 -3.02 -4.46
N SER A 286 6.49 -2.91 -5.74
CA SER A 286 5.98 -1.80 -6.54
C SER A 286 5.67 -2.27 -7.95
N VAL A 287 4.86 -1.50 -8.67
CA VAL A 287 4.70 -1.71 -10.10
C VAL A 287 5.85 -1.05 -10.85
N SER A 288 6.34 -1.75 -11.85
CA SER A 288 7.27 -1.22 -12.84
C SER A 288 6.51 -0.84 -14.12
N TYR A 289 7.25 -0.30 -15.08
CA TYR A 289 6.67 0.06 -16.38
C TYR A 289 5.96 -1.11 -17.09
N ASN A 290 6.42 -2.36 -16.93
CA ASN A 290 5.91 -3.54 -17.63
C ASN A 290 5.55 -4.70 -16.69
N GLY A 291 5.56 -4.52 -15.38
CA GLY A 291 5.37 -5.64 -14.47
C GLY A 291 5.38 -5.23 -13.01
N VAL A 292 5.76 -6.14 -12.16
CA VAL A 292 5.86 -5.96 -10.71
C VAL A 292 7.30 -6.18 -10.26
N ALA A 293 7.82 -5.23 -9.48
CA ALA A 293 9.11 -5.34 -8.82
C ALA A 293 8.92 -5.88 -7.39
N LEU A 294 9.64 -6.92 -7.04
CA LEU A 294 9.59 -7.61 -5.75
C LEU A 294 10.98 -7.66 -5.14
N PHE A 295 11.11 -7.37 -3.87
CA PHE A 295 12.35 -7.52 -3.14
C PHE A 295 12.62 -8.99 -2.83
N VAL A 296 13.83 -9.44 -3.20
CA VAL A 296 14.38 -10.77 -2.87
C VAL A 296 15.14 -10.62 -1.55
N ASP A 297 14.43 -10.86 -0.45
CA ASP A 297 14.94 -10.65 0.91
C ASP A 297 14.12 -11.49 1.90
N ASN A 298 13.88 -12.76 1.58
CA ASN A 298 13.17 -13.67 2.48
C ASN A 298 14.18 -14.37 3.39
N ILE A 299 13.99 -14.28 4.69
CA ILE A 299 14.90 -14.88 5.69
C ILE A 299 15.04 -16.40 5.58
N LEU A 300 14.15 -17.08 4.84
CA LEU A 300 14.20 -18.51 4.56
C LEU A 300 14.84 -18.84 3.20
N ASP A 301 15.29 -17.83 2.44
CA ASP A 301 16.00 -18.06 1.18
C ASP A 301 17.45 -18.45 1.49
N GLU A 302 17.80 -19.70 1.20
CA GLU A 302 19.16 -20.23 1.41
C GLU A 302 20.19 -19.66 0.41
N GLU A 303 19.70 -19.06 -0.70
CA GLU A 303 20.53 -18.46 -1.75
C GLU A 303 20.69 -16.94 -1.57
N ASP A 304 20.00 -16.34 -0.61
CA ASP A 304 20.05 -14.91 -0.38
C ASP A 304 21.39 -14.49 0.23
N ASP A 305 22.12 -13.65 -0.50
CA ASP A 305 23.30 -12.94 0.02
C ASP A 305 22.82 -11.61 0.62
N THR A 306 22.67 -11.60 1.95
CA THR A 306 22.10 -10.48 2.71
C THR A 306 22.89 -9.15 2.60
N GLU A 307 24.03 -9.14 1.92
CA GLU A 307 24.82 -7.91 1.68
C GLU A 307 24.34 -7.13 0.46
N ASP A 308 23.64 -7.78 -0.50
CA ASP A 308 23.20 -7.16 -1.74
C ASP A 308 21.67 -6.97 -1.80
N LEU A 309 21.23 -5.81 -2.26
CA LEU A 309 19.82 -5.56 -2.57
C LEU A 309 19.46 -6.25 -3.88
N ALA A 310 18.70 -7.33 -3.82
CA ALA A 310 18.19 -8.03 -4.98
C ALA A 310 16.72 -7.71 -5.24
N ILE A 311 16.37 -7.48 -6.52
CA ILE A 311 15.00 -7.18 -6.96
C ILE A 311 14.70 -8.01 -8.20
N ASP A 312 13.64 -8.79 -8.14
CA ASP A 312 13.07 -9.45 -9.31
C ASP A 312 11.99 -8.56 -9.95
N VAL A 313 12.02 -8.43 -11.26
CA VAL A 313 10.94 -7.78 -12.02
C VAL A 313 10.18 -8.83 -12.81
N ILE A 314 8.97 -9.13 -12.36
CA ILE A 314 8.06 -10.03 -13.09
C ILE A 314 7.44 -9.26 -14.23
N LEU A 315 7.83 -9.57 -15.45
CA LEU A 315 7.32 -8.93 -16.65
C LEU A 315 6.05 -9.61 -17.15
N PHE A 316 5.11 -8.82 -17.62
CA PHE A 316 3.90 -9.32 -18.26
C PHE A 316 3.97 -9.13 -19.77
N PRO A 317 3.52 -10.12 -20.53
CA PRO A 317 3.47 -10.04 -21.98
C PRO A 317 2.44 -9.03 -22.49
#